data_d2c5d25e5c82cbd2d8490eccb2b34c9c
#
_entry.id   d2c5d25e5c82cbd2d8490eccb2b34c9c
#
_cell.length_a   1.000
_cell.length_b   1.000
_cell.length_c   1.000
_cell.angle_alpha   90.00
_cell.angle_beta   90.00
_cell.angle_gamma   90.00
#
_symmetry.space_group_name_H-M   'P 1'
#
loop_
_entity.id
_entity.type
_entity.pdbx_description
1 polymer ?
#
loop_
_entity_poly.entity_id
_entity_poly.type
_entity_poly.pdbx_seq_one_letter_code
_entity_poly.pdbx_strand_id
1 'polypeptide(L)'
;MENASESPLKKYRRQPKVFFDLPSRGQFYTDGVLYGNTYTSLPVFSMTAGDEILFKTPDALVNGEATAANIRSCIPSILQPFKLVTLDIDAILVSIRMATFGPNLGITHSCPHCKSENSYEIPLQKYLDHYNRCEYNDTLVYGSLIIKTAPPTYADFTEVQKKTLSYQRALNINAPKITDEKQRDKYEHDILVEIGKLQVEIIVNAVKSIEVEGVIETNKKEIREFLDNSELELIKALKKHIEDNTMHWQVPLEKVKCANDECGKENLVKVSLDQSDFFDLG
;
A
#
# COMPACT_ATOMS: atom_id res chain seq x y z
N MET A 1 47.00 4.65 24.16
CA MET A 1 45.78 4.42 23.40
C MET A 1 44.70 4.05 24.40
N GLU A 2 43.92 5.00 24.83
CA GLU A 2 42.82 4.77 25.78
C GLU A 2 41.76 3.92 25.06
N ASN A 3 41.49 2.74 25.61
CA ASN A 3 40.32 1.94 25.25
C ASN A 3 39.10 2.78 25.61
N ALA A 4 38.49 3.40 24.59
CA ALA A 4 37.19 4.02 24.73
C ALA A 4 36.22 2.94 25.24
N SER A 5 35.92 2.96 26.54
CA SER A 5 35.01 2.02 27.17
C SER A 5 33.67 2.09 26.44
N GLU A 6 33.22 0.99 25.87
CA GLU A 6 31.92 0.90 25.21
C GLU A 6 30.84 1.39 26.19
N SER A 7 29.98 2.34 25.68
CA SER A 7 28.89 2.87 26.53
C SER A 7 28.04 1.73 27.10
N PRO A 8 27.77 1.74 28.42
CA PRO A 8 26.93 0.73 29.08
C PRO A 8 25.51 0.67 28.56
N LEU A 9 25.08 1.74 27.80
CA LEU A 9 23.78 1.81 27.17
C LEU A 9 23.67 0.94 25.88
N LYS A 10 24.79 0.45 25.35
CA LYS A 10 24.77 -0.42 24.14
C LYS A 10 23.87 -1.65 24.32
N LYS A 11 23.84 -2.25 25.51
CA LYS A 11 22.99 -3.42 25.82
C LYS A 11 21.50 -3.16 25.82
N TYR A 12 21.09 -1.86 25.88
CA TYR A 12 19.68 -1.44 25.86
C TYR A 12 19.23 -0.97 24.47
N ARG A 13 20.08 -1.09 23.44
CA ARG A 13 19.66 -0.79 22.07
C ARG A 13 18.57 -1.75 21.63
N ARG A 14 17.67 -1.25 20.76
CA ARG A 14 16.60 -2.05 20.17
C ARG A 14 17.15 -3.35 19.59
N GLN A 15 16.46 -4.45 19.84
CA GLN A 15 16.69 -5.74 19.23
C GLN A 15 15.51 -6.07 18.31
N PRO A 16 15.71 -6.85 17.22
CA PRO A 16 14.60 -7.29 16.40
C PRO A 16 13.64 -8.16 17.22
N LYS A 17 12.34 -7.94 17.05
CA LYS A 17 11.30 -8.67 17.77
C LYS A 17 10.48 -9.58 16.87
N VAL A 18 10.44 -9.27 15.58
CA VAL A 18 9.71 -10.03 14.56
C VAL A 18 10.66 -10.27 13.40
N PHE A 19 10.49 -11.41 12.75
CA PHE A 19 11.12 -11.72 11.46
C PHE A 19 10.02 -12.07 10.48
N PHE A 20 10.08 -11.53 9.27
CA PHE A 20 9.04 -11.79 8.25
C PHE A 20 9.65 -11.89 6.85
N ASP A 21 8.89 -12.49 5.96
CA ASP A 21 9.24 -12.60 4.55
C ASP A 21 8.45 -11.55 3.75
N LEU A 22 9.09 -10.93 2.75
CA LEU A 22 8.37 -10.07 1.82
C LEU A 22 7.43 -10.90 0.93
N PRO A 23 6.14 -10.62 0.91
CA PRO A 23 5.15 -11.39 0.14
C PRO A 23 5.47 -11.46 -1.36
N SER A 24 6.01 -10.39 -1.95
CA SER A 24 6.45 -10.37 -3.35
C SER A 24 7.65 -11.28 -3.63
N ARG A 25 8.31 -11.81 -2.61
CA ARG A 25 9.52 -12.67 -2.70
C ARG A 25 10.64 -12.03 -3.53
N GLY A 26 10.67 -10.69 -3.61
CA GLY A 26 11.66 -9.95 -4.38
C GLY A 26 11.46 -9.92 -5.90
N GLN A 27 10.37 -10.50 -6.41
CA GLN A 27 10.13 -10.67 -7.85
C GLN A 27 10.19 -9.37 -8.65
N PHE A 28 9.88 -8.22 -8.03
CA PHE A 28 9.76 -6.93 -8.70
C PHE A 28 10.90 -5.96 -8.36
N TYR A 29 11.91 -6.41 -7.59
CA TYR A 29 12.97 -5.54 -7.13
C TYR A 29 14.23 -5.63 -7.99
N THR A 30 14.84 -4.47 -8.18
CA THR A 30 16.18 -4.34 -8.73
C THR A 30 17.22 -4.30 -7.61
N ASP A 31 18.48 -4.47 -7.95
CA ASP A 31 19.59 -4.37 -7.01
C ASP A 31 19.57 -3.04 -6.23
N GLY A 32 19.91 -3.13 -4.94
CA GLY A 32 20.06 -1.97 -4.06
C GLY A 32 18.74 -1.46 -3.43
N VAL A 33 17.61 -2.12 -3.64
CA VAL A 33 16.38 -1.82 -2.89
C VAL A 33 16.48 -2.38 -1.47
N LEU A 34 16.99 -3.63 -1.35
CA LEU A 34 17.27 -4.27 -0.07
C LEU A 34 18.76 -4.59 0.06
N TYR A 35 19.23 -4.59 1.29
CA TYR A 35 20.61 -4.96 1.62
C TYR A 35 20.83 -6.45 1.29
N GLY A 36 21.84 -6.74 0.48
CA GLY A 36 22.20 -8.12 0.11
C GLY A 36 21.14 -8.88 -0.69
N ASN A 37 20.15 -8.17 -1.26
CA ASN A 37 19.02 -8.77 -2.01
C ASN A 37 18.33 -9.90 -1.23
N THR A 38 18.22 -9.75 0.10
CA THR A 38 17.55 -10.70 0.98
C THR A 38 16.09 -10.31 1.14
N TYR A 39 15.16 -11.23 0.85
CA TYR A 39 13.70 -11.00 0.88
C TYR A 39 13.00 -11.80 1.96
N THR A 40 13.73 -12.70 2.64
CA THR A 40 13.21 -13.60 3.67
C THR A 40 13.87 -13.33 5.01
N SER A 41 13.15 -13.63 6.08
CA SER A 41 13.60 -13.48 7.46
C SER A 41 14.17 -12.08 7.77
N LEU A 42 13.48 -11.04 7.26
CA LEU A 42 13.87 -9.66 7.52
C LEU A 42 13.65 -9.30 8.99
N PRO A 43 14.70 -8.81 9.70
CA PRO A 43 14.57 -8.41 11.10
C PRO A 43 13.78 -7.10 11.22
N VAL A 44 12.77 -7.09 12.08
CA VAL A 44 11.91 -5.94 12.35
C VAL A 44 12.11 -5.48 13.79
N PHE A 45 12.46 -4.19 13.93
CA PHE A 45 12.63 -3.51 15.21
C PHE A 45 11.35 -2.74 15.57
N SER A 46 11.11 -2.56 16.87
CA SER A 46 10.02 -1.69 17.32
C SER A 46 10.26 -0.24 16.91
N MET A 47 9.19 0.53 16.73
CA MET A 47 9.24 1.97 16.51
C MET A 47 9.90 2.69 17.69
N THR A 48 10.50 3.84 17.41
CA THR A 48 10.95 4.81 18.41
C THR A 48 9.88 5.87 18.64
N ALA A 49 10.03 6.66 19.72
CA ALA A 49 9.18 7.84 19.93
C ALA A 49 9.26 8.83 18.75
N GLY A 50 10.43 8.95 18.11
CA GLY A 50 10.58 9.79 16.91
C GLY A 50 9.79 9.27 15.70
N ASP A 51 9.75 7.95 15.53
CA ASP A 51 8.97 7.31 14.47
C ASP A 51 7.46 7.55 14.68
N GLU A 52 6.97 7.46 15.92
CA GLU A 52 5.57 7.73 16.28
C GLU A 52 5.17 9.19 15.98
N ILE A 53 6.03 10.16 16.31
CA ILE A 53 5.78 11.58 16.04
C ILE A 53 5.60 11.83 14.53
N LEU A 54 6.38 11.14 13.67
CA LEU A 54 6.25 11.27 12.21
C LEU A 54 4.88 10.80 11.72
N PHE A 55 4.32 9.73 12.26
CA PHE A 55 2.96 9.27 11.90
C PHE A 55 1.85 10.25 12.31
N LYS A 56 2.11 11.08 13.31
CA LYS A 56 1.18 12.16 13.75
C LYS A 56 1.31 13.44 12.92
N THR A 57 2.19 13.47 11.91
CA THR A 57 2.42 14.63 11.04
C THR A 57 1.64 14.49 9.73
N PRO A 58 0.51 15.21 9.52
CA PRO A 58 -0.39 14.98 8.39
C PRO A 58 0.27 15.11 7.02
N ASP A 59 1.12 16.11 6.80
CA ASP A 59 1.80 16.33 5.52
C ASP A 59 2.77 15.18 5.18
N ALA A 60 3.43 14.63 6.20
CA ALA A 60 4.33 13.50 6.03
C ALA A 60 3.59 12.19 5.70
N LEU A 61 2.35 12.03 6.16
CA LEU A 61 1.49 10.90 5.79
C LEU A 61 1.06 10.99 4.32
N VAL A 62 0.60 12.16 3.89
CA VAL A 62 0.09 12.36 2.51
C VAL A 62 1.18 12.13 1.46
N ASN A 63 2.43 12.50 1.75
CA ASN A 63 3.54 12.34 0.79
C ASN A 63 4.29 11.00 0.93
N GLY A 64 3.89 10.15 1.88
CA GLY A 64 4.52 8.85 2.14
C GLY A 64 5.86 8.91 2.88
N GLU A 65 6.35 10.09 3.25
CA GLU A 65 7.66 10.25 3.90
C GLU A 65 7.67 9.65 5.31
N ALA A 66 6.58 9.80 6.07
CA ALA A 66 6.47 9.20 7.40
C ALA A 66 6.60 7.68 7.32
N THR A 67 5.87 7.04 6.42
CA THR A 67 5.94 5.60 6.19
C THR A 67 7.33 5.16 5.75
N ALA A 68 7.92 5.85 4.78
CA ALA A 68 9.25 5.52 4.28
C ALA A 68 10.33 5.66 5.38
N ALA A 69 10.24 6.69 6.22
CA ALA A 69 11.15 6.90 7.34
C ALA A 69 11.00 5.79 8.39
N ASN A 70 9.76 5.43 8.75
CA ASN A 70 9.49 4.35 9.69
C ASN A 70 9.96 2.99 9.18
N ILE A 71 9.76 2.70 7.88
CA ILE A 71 10.28 1.47 7.26
C ILE A 71 11.81 1.43 7.40
N ARG A 72 12.53 2.50 7.06
CA ARG A 72 14.00 2.55 7.23
C ARG A 72 14.43 2.39 8.68
N SER A 73 13.70 2.98 9.63
CA SER A 73 14.01 2.89 11.06
C SER A 73 13.78 1.49 11.61
N CYS A 74 12.67 0.85 11.24
CA CYS A 74 12.25 -0.43 11.81
C CYS A 74 12.80 -1.63 11.04
N ILE A 75 13.11 -1.48 9.74
CA ILE A 75 13.66 -2.55 8.89
C ILE A 75 14.87 -2.00 8.12
N PRO A 76 16.04 -1.85 8.78
CA PRO A 76 17.22 -1.21 8.18
C PRO A 76 17.75 -1.91 6.93
N SER A 77 17.37 -3.16 6.69
CA SER A 77 17.69 -3.88 5.45
C SER A 77 16.95 -3.34 4.22
N ILE A 78 15.86 -2.59 4.41
CA ILE A 78 15.15 -1.90 3.31
C ILE A 78 15.79 -0.54 3.10
N LEU A 79 16.62 -0.42 2.04
CA LEU A 79 17.40 0.79 1.77
C LEU A 79 16.59 1.87 1.04
N GLN A 80 15.69 1.47 0.16
CA GLN A 80 14.91 2.37 -0.71
C GLN A 80 13.39 2.10 -0.60
N PRO A 81 12.72 2.52 0.50
CA PRO A 81 11.31 2.24 0.72
C PRO A 81 10.37 2.69 -0.40
N PHE A 82 10.64 3.81 -1.06
CA PHE A 82 9.84 4.29 -2.18
C PHE A 82 9.87 3.37 -3.42
N LYS A 83 10.87 2.49 -3.53
CA LYS A 83 10.95 1.49 -4.59
C LYS A 83 10.30 0.15 -4.21
N LEU A 84 9.80 0.00 -2.99
CA LEU A 84 8.99 -1.16 -2.63
C LEU A 84 7.71 -1.20 -3.48
N VAL A 85 7.28 -2.39 -3.85
CA VAL A 85 5.96 -2.56 -4.48
C VAL A 85 4.87 -2.46 -3.41
N THR A 86 3.73 -1.91 -3.80
CA THR A 86 2.61 -1.69 -2.87
C THR A 86 2.11 -2.97 -2.20
N LEU A 87 2.28 -4.12 -2.85
CA LEU A 87 1.89 -5.43 -2.33
C LEU A 87 2.61 -5.80 -1.01
N ASP A 88 3.83 -5.29 -0.81
CA ASP A 88 4.61 -5.58 0.39
C ASP A 88 4.38 -4.57 1.51
N ILE A 89 3.82 -3.40 1.21
CA ILE A 89 3.70 -2.30 2.19
C ILE A 89 2.83 -2.70 3.38
N ASP A 90 1.67 -3.31 3.14
CA ASP A 90 0.76 -3.70 4.22
C ASP A 90 1.39 -4.76 5.14
N ALA A 91 2.06 -5.76 4.58
CA ALA A 91 2.78 -6.76 5.37
C ALA A 91 3.92 -6.15 6.20
N ILE A 92 4.64 -5.18 5.63
CA ILE A 92 5.68 -4.41 6.33
C ILE A 92 5.06 -3.66 7.52
N LEU A 93 3.96 -2.93 7.31
CA LEU A 93 3.28 -2.17 8.37
C LEU A 93 2.75 -3.09 9.47
N VAL A 94 2.15 -4.23 9.10
CA VAL A 94 1.70 -5.25 10.06
C VAL A 94 2.88 -5.76 10.89
N SER A 95 4.01 -6.07 10.27
CA SER A 95 5.20 -6.57 10.98
C SER A 95 5.81 -5.51 11.93
N ILE A 96 5.84 -4.23 11.53
CA ILE A 96 6.29 -3.12 12.37
C ILE A 96 5.36 -2.94 13.58
N ARG A 97 4.02 -3.01 13.37
CA ARG A 97 3.07 -2.95 14.46
C ARG A 97 3.26 -4.11 15.44
N MET A 98 3.40 -5.34 14.93
CA MET A 98 3.66 -6.51 15.77
C MET A 98 4.94 -6.36 16.60
N ALA A 99 6.00 -5.83 16.00
CA ALA A 99 7.26 -5.59 16.71
C ALA A 99 7.12 -4.49 17.78
N THR A 100 6.22 -3.52 17.60
CA THR A 100 6.05 -2.36 18.48
C THR A 100 5.05 -2.63 19.60
N PHE A 101 3.85 -3.10 19.26
CA PHE A 101 2.70 -3.20 20.18
C PHE A 101 2.30 -4.64 20.51
N GLY A 102 2.95 -5.63 19.90
CA GLY A 102 2.65 -7.04 20.11
C GLY A 102 1.80 -7.67 18.99
N PRO A 103 1.52 -8.97 19.10
CA PRO A 103 0.97 -9.77 18.00
C PRO A 103 -0.51 -9.57 17.74
N ASN A 104 -1.23 -8.91 18.65
CA ASN A 104 -2.69 -8.72 18.56
C ASN A 104 -3.04 -7.25 18.33
N LEU A 105 -4.13 -7.04 17.56
CA LEU A 105 -4.75 -5.73 17.35
C LEU A 105 -6.11 -5.72 18.04
N GLY A 106 -6.27 -4.84 19.04
CA GLY A 106 -7.58 -4.54 19.62
C GLY A 106 -8.41 -3.68 18.66
N ILE A 107 -9.65 -4.08 18.41
CA ILE A 107 -10.60 -3.29 17.63
C ILE A 107 -11.93 -3.17 18.39
N THR A 108 -12.57 -2.02 18.28
CA THR A 108 -13.92 -1.79 18.80
C THR A 108 -14.89 -1.68 17.62
N HIS A 109 -15.99 -2.41 17.66
CA HIS A 109 -16.99 -2.41 16.59
C HIS A 109 -18.40 -2.41 17.15
N SER A 110 -19.24 -1.51 16.63
CA SER A 110 -20.66 -1.47 16.99
C SER A 110 -21.43 -2.49 16.15
N CYS A 111 -22.10 -3.43 16.81
CA CYS A 111 -22.88 -4.45 16.13
C CYS A 111 -23.98 -3.83 15.27
N PRO A 112 -24.07 -4.13 13.96
CA PRO A 112 -25.10 -3.55 13.09
C PRO A 112 -26.53 -3.98 13.47
N HIS A 113 -26.68 -5.08 14.21
CA HIS A 113 -27.98 -5.63 14.58
C HIS A 113 -28.55 -5.06 15.89
N CYS A 114 -27.76 -5.04 16.96
CA CYS A 114 -28.22 -4.60 18.28
C CYS A 114 -27.57 -3.29 18.77
N LYS A 115 -26.62 -2.73 18.00
CA LYS A 115 -25.90 -1.48 18.30
C LYS A 115 -25.00 -1.54 19.53
N SER A 116 -24.84 -2.71 20.19
CA SER A 116 -23.90 -2.83 21.29
C SER A 116 -22.45 -2.69 20.78
N GLU A 117 -21.62 -2.02 21.53
CA GLU A 117 -20.17 -1.97 21.30
C GLU A 117 -19.53 -3.28 21.75
N ASN A 118 -18.63 -3.80 20.93
CA ASN A 118 -17.89 -5.01 21.21
C ASN A 118 -16.41 -4.75 20.93
N SER A 119 -15.54 -5.29 21.79
CA SER A 119 -14.11 -5.26 21.60
C SER A 119 -13.60 -6.65 21.23
N TYR A 120 -12.72 -6.70 20.24
CA TYR A 120 -12.15 -7.95 19.75
C TYR A 120 -10.63 -7.83 19.67
N GLU A 121 -9.93 -8.93 19.92
CA GLU A 121 -8.50 -9.04 19.67
C GLU A 121 -8.26 -9.85 18.40
N ILE A 122 -7.58 -9.24 17.44
CA ILE A 122 -7.30 -9.81 16.14
C ILE A 122 -5.83 -10.21 16.06
N PRO A 123 -5.49 -11.51 15.92
CA PRO A 123 -4.09 -11.93 15.73
C PRO A 123 -3.56 -11.43 14.40
N LEU A 124 -2.54 -10.59 14.41
CA LEU A 124 -1.97 -9.97 13.20
C LEU A 124 -1.19 -10.98 12.33
N GLN A 125 -0.70 -12.08 12.92
CA GLN A 125 0.01 -13.12 12.18
C GLN A 125 -0.80 -13.67 11.00
N LYS A 126 -2.13 -13.78 11.13
CA LYS A 126 -2.99 -14.27 10.04
C LYS A 126 -2.96 -13.38 8.78
N TYR A 127 -2.69 -12.07 8.93
CA TYR A 127 -2.53 -11.18 7.78
C TYR A 127 -1.20 -11.44 7.07
N LEU A 128 -0.11 -11.64 7.81
CA LEU A 128 1.17 -12.05 7.21
C LEU A 128 1.03 -13.39 6.50
N ASP A 129 0.33 -14.36 7.11
CA ASP A 129 0.05 -15.67 6.51
C ASP A 129 -0.85 -15.56 5.26
N HIS A 130 -1.77 -14.60 5.25
CA HIS A 130 -2.60 -14.29 4.07
C HIS A 130 -1.74 -13.75 2.94
N TYR A 131 -0.97 -12.68 3.18
CA TYR A 131 -0.12 -12.07 2.17
C TYR A 131 0.92 -13.05 1.60
N ASN A 132 1.51 -13.91 2.43
CA ASN A 132 2.48 -14.92 1.99
C ASN A 132 1.90 -16.00 1.07
N ARG A 133 0.56 -16.16 1.04
CA ARG A 133 -0.16 -17.05 0.12
C ARG A 133 -0.65 -16.39 -1.14
N CYS A 134 -0.63 -15.06 -1.19
CA CYS A 134 -1.03 -14.31 -2.38
C CYS A 134 0.04 -14.44 -3.46
N GLU A 135 -0.41 -14.57 -4.71
CA GLU A 135 0.45 -14.58 -5.88
C GLU A 135 0.00 -13.49 -6.85
N TYR A 136 0.95 -12.81 -7.45
CA TYR A 136 0.69 -11.82 -8.48
C TYR A 136 0.82 -12.46 -9.85
N ASN A 137 -0.26 -12.49 -10.62
CA ASN A 137 -0.22 -12.89 -12.01
C ASN A 137 0.32 -11.74 -12.87
N ASP A 138 1.55 -11.83 -13.31
CA ASP A 138 2.22 -10.79 -14.08
C ASP A 138 1.87 -10.80 -15.58
N THR A 139 1.09 -11.78 -16.05
CA THR A 139 0.89 -12.00 -17.49
C THR A 139 -0.58 -11.90 -17.86
N LEU A 140 -0.88 -10.99 -18.78
CA LEU A 140 -2.15 -10.92 -19.51
C LEU A 140 -1.93 -11.36 -20.96
N VAL A 141 -2.69 -12.35 -21.42
CA VAL A 141 -2.75 -12.75 -22.83
C VAL A 141 -4.02 -12.13 -23.45
N TYR A 142 -3.86 -11.33 -24.49
CA TYR A 142 -4.95 -10.68 -25.21
C TYR A 142 -4.75 -10.84 -26.72
N GLY A 143 -5.50 -11.76 -27.35
CA GLY A 143 -5.29 -12.14 -28.75
C GLY A 143 -3.87 -12.67 -28.96
N SER A 144 -3.10 -12.03 -29.82
CA SER A 144 -1.68 -12.35 -30.09
C SER A 144 -0.70 -11.60 -29.16
N LEU A 145 -1.21 -10.75 -28.25
CA LEU A 145 -0.38 -9.97 -27.35
C LEU A 145 -0.13 -10.73 -26.05
N ILE A 146 1.13 -10.75 -25.60
CA ILE A 146 1.50 -11.16 -24.24
C ILE A 146 1.98 -9.93 -23.51
N ILE A 147 1.21 -9.48 -22.53
CA ILE A 147 1.47 -8.25 -21.79
C ILE A 147 1.95 -8.59 -20.39
N LYS A 148 3.17 -8.12 -20.05
CA LYS A 148 3.70 -8.26 -18.71
C LYS A 148 3.37 -7.03 -17.89
N THR A 149 2.84 -7.25 -16.70
CA THR A 149 2.49 -6.22 -15.74
C THR A 149 3.27 -6.37 -14.45
N ALA A 150 3.36 -5.31 -13.67
CA ALA A 150 3.89 -5.35 -12.31
C ALA A 150 3.08 -4.41 -11.41
N PRO A 151 3.03 -4.69 -10.09
CA PRO A 151 2.40 -3.81 -9.14
C PRO A 151 3.11 -2.45 -9.11
N PRO A 152 2.41 -1.35 -8.79
CA PRO A 152 3.02 -0.04 -8.66
C PRO A 152 4.02 -0.03 -7.50
N THR A 153 5.04 0.82 -7.61
CA THR A 153 5.92 1.12 -6.49
C THR A 153 5.23 2.03 -5.48
N TYR A 154 5.78 2.10 -4.27
CA TYR A 154 5.27 3.02 -3.25
C TYR A 154 5.43 4.50 -3.69
N ALA A 155 6.45 4.82 -4.50
CA ALA A 155 6.59 6.14 -5.13
C ALA A 155 5.43 6.44 -6.09
N ASP A 156 5.12 5.50 -7.01
CA ASP A 156 4.01 5.67 -7.96
C ASP A 156 2.68 5.83 -7.23
N PHE A 157 2.44 5.02 -6.19
CA PHE A 157 1.24 5.09 -5.37
C PHE A 157 1.09 6.44 -4.67
N THR A 158 2.16 6.94 -4.01
CA THR A 158 2.12 8.23 -3.31
C THR A 158 1.93 9.40 -4.26
N GLU A 159 2.48 9.34 -5.46
CA GLU A 159 2.27 10.36 -6.50
C GLU A 159 0.80 10.40 -6.95
N VAL A 160 0.21 9.22 -7.20
CA VAL A 160 -1.22 9.11 -7.55
C VAL A 160 -2.10 9.65 -6.42
N GLN A 161 -1.80 9.33 -5.17
CA GLN A 161 -2.54 9.84 -4.01
C GLN A 161 -2.49 11.36 -3.90
N LYS A 162 -1.32 11.97 -4.09
CA LYS A 162 -1.15 13.44 -4.10
C LYS A 162 -2.00 14.08 -5.21
N LYS A 163 -1.94 13.55 -6.43
CA LYS A 163 -2.75 14.06 -7.57
C LYS A 163 -4.25 13.93 -7.25
N THR A 164 -4.67 12.77 -6.75
CA THR A 164 -6.07 12.51 -6.37
C THR A 164 -6.57 13.51 -5.33
N LEU A 165 -5.79 13.74 -4.26
CA LEU A 165 -6.14 14.75 -3.24
C LEU A 165 -6.20 16.17 -3.80
N SER A 166 -5.30 16.52 -4.72
CA SER A 166 -5.32 17.83 -5.37
C SER A 166 -6.60 18.02 -6.22
N TYR A 167 -7.02 17.00 -6.95
CA TYR A 167 -8.25 17.03 -7.74
C TYR A 167 -9.51 17.07 -6.87
N GLN A 168 -9.53 16.30 -5.77
CA GLN A 168 -10.63 16.37 -4.80
C GLN A 168 -10.75 17.77 -4.19
N ARG A 169 -9.61 18.40 -3.82
CA ARG A 169 -9.61 19.79 -3.34
C ARG A 169 -10.07 20.76 -4.42
N ALA A 170 -9.67 20.57 -5.67
CA ALA A 170 -10.12 21.39 -6.80
C ALA A 170 -11.64 21.33 -6.97
N LEU A 171 -12.23 20.14 -6.94
CA LEU A 171 -13.68 19.95 -7.09
C LEU A 171 -14.46 20.41 -5.84
N ASN A 172 -14.03 20.03 -4.64
CA ASN A 172 -14.85 20.22 -3.43
C ASN A 172 -14.62 21.58 -2.74
N ILE A 173 -13.47 22.21 -2.94
CA ILE A 173 -13.10 23.45 -2.24
C ILE A 173 -12.98 24.63 -3.20
N ASN A 174 -12.40 24.45 -4.39
CA ASN A 174 -12.11 25.54 -5.31
C ASN A 174 -13.27 25.81 -6.28
N ALA A 175 -13.85 24.78 -6.91
CA ALA A 175 -14.96 24.91 -7.84
C ALA A 175 -16.16 25.68 -7.24
N PRO A 176 -16.61 25.41 -6.00
CA PRO A 176 -17.73 26.15 -5.39
C PRO A 176 -17.47 27.66 -5.17
N LYS A 177 -16.19 28.10 -5.20
CA LYS A 177 -15.83 29.52 -5.07
C LYS A 177 -15.98 30.30 -6.39
N ILE A 178 -16.13 29.61 -7.51
CA ILE A 178 -16.33 30.20 -8.84
C ILE A 178 -17.81 30.57 -8.96
N THR A 179 -18.11 31.88 -9.00
CA THR A 179 -19.48 32.39 -9.03
C THR A 179 -20.11 32.29 -10.39
N ASP A 180 -19.33 32.38 -11.46
CA ASP A 180 -19.82 32.22 -12.84
C ASP A 180 -20.01 30.73 -13.15
N GLU A 181 -21.23 30.32 -13.45
CA GLU A 181 -21.63 28.94 -13.70
C GLU A 181 -20.88 28.32 -14.88
N LYS A 182 -20.72 29.03 -15.98
CA LYS A 182 -20.02 28.53 -17.18
C LYS A 182 -18.52 28.30 -16.92
N GLN A 183 -17.92 29.20 -16.13
CA GLN A 183 -16.51 29.05 -15.76
C GLN A 183 -16.33 27.90 -14.79
N ARG A 184 -17.27 27.72 -13.85
CA ARG A 184 -17.27 26.59 -12.93
C ARG A 184 -17.41 25.26 -13.64
N ASP A 185 -18.38 25.12 -14.53
CA ASP A 185 -18.62 23.91 -15.32
C ASP A 185 -17.39 23.53 -16.14
N LYS A 186 -16.78 24.54 -16.79
CA LYS A 186 -15.51 24.31 -17.51
C LYS A 186 -14.40 23.84 -16.60
N TYR A 187 -14.23 24.48 -15.44
CA TYR A 187 -13.20 24.10 -14.46
C TYR A 187 -13.39 22.67 -13.95
N GLU A 188 -14.63 22.29 -13.60
CA GLU A 188 -14.96 20.94 -13.17
C GLU A 188 -14.72 19.92 -14.29
N HIS A 189 -15.12 20.24 -15.53
CA HIS A 189 -14.84 19.39 -16.68
C HIS A 189 -13.35 19.15 -16.90
N ASP A 190 -12.54 20.21 -16.84
CA ASP A 190 -11.08 20.10 -17.01
C ASP A 190 -10.46 19.20 -15.93
N ILE A 191 -10.92 19.28 -14.68
CA ILE A 191 -10.48 18.39 -13.60
C ILE A 191 -10.90 16.94 -13.84
N LEU A 192 -12.12 16.69 -14.31
CA LEU A 192 -12.59 15.34 -14.62
C LEU A 192 -11.78 14.69 -15.75
N VAL A 193 -11.38 15.49 -16.75
CA VAL A 193 -10.47 15.03 -17.82
C VAL A 193 -9.10 14.63 -17.24
N GLU A 194 -8.54 15.44 -16.33
CA GLU A 194 -7.26 15.10 -15.69
C GLU A 194 -7.36 13.83 -14.82
N ILE A 195 -8.47 13.62 -14.12
CA ILE A 195 -8.75 12.37 -13.39
C ILE A 195 -8.77 11.18 -14.36
N GLY A 196 -9.42 11.34 -15.52
CA GLY A 196 -9.44 10.32 -16.57
C GLY A 196 -8.02 9.96 -17.07
N LYS A 197 -7.20 10.98 -17.33
CA LYS A 197 -5.80 10.78 -17.74
C LYS A 197 -4.98 10.06 -16.66
N LEU A 198 -5.20 10.38 -15.37
CA LEU A 198 -4.52 9.70 -14.27
C LEU A 198 -4.84 8.20 -14.23
N GLN A 199 -6.07 7.81 -14.52
CA GLN A 199 -6.45 6.39 -14.58
C GLN A 199 -5.70 5.65 -15.71
N VAL A 200 -5.57 6.27 -16.88
CA VAL A 200 -4.77 5.69 -17.98
C VAL A 200 -3.29 5.61 -17.61
N GLU A 201 -2.75 6.63 -16.95
CA GLU A 201 -1.37 6.66 -16.49
C GLU A 201 -1.05 5.50 -15.54
N ILE A 202 -1.96 5.17 -14.62
CA ILE A 202 -1.82 4.01 -13.72
C ILE A 202 -1.68 2.72 -14.53
N ILE A 203 -2.51 2.51 -15.54
CA ILE A 203 -2.47 1.31 -16.41
C ILE A 203 -1.16 1.25 -17.17
N VAL A 204 -0.75 2.36 -17.82
CA VAL A 204 0.51 2.43 -18.58
C VAL A 204 1.72 2.13 -17.70
N ASN A 205 1.73 2.65 -16.47
CA ASN A 205 2.84 2.41 -15.53
C ASN A 205 2.91 0.96 -15.05
N ALA A 206 1.77 0.28 -14.95
CA ALA A 206 1.71 -1.14 -14.60
C ALA A 206 2.28 -2.04 -15.70
N VAL A 207 2.14 -1.68 -17.00
CA VAL A 207 2.68 -2.47 -18.12
C VAL A 207 4.20 -2.33 -18.18
N LYS A 208 4.91 -3.46 -18.19
CA LYS A 208 6.38 -3.54 -18.24
C LYS A 208 6.90 -3.88 -19.64
N SER A 209 6.21 -4.78 -20.33
CA SER A 209 6.52 -5.13 -21.72
C SER A 209 5.29 -5.63 -22.45
N ILE A 210 5.32 -5.55 -23.77
CA ILE A 210 4.33 -6.13 -24.67
C ILE A 210 5.10 -6.99 -25.68
N GLU A 211 4.76 -8.26 -25.78
CA GLU A 211 5.32 -9.17 -26.76
C GLU A 211 4.30 -9.44 -27.87
N VAL A 212 4.75 -9.33 -29.12
CA VAL A 212 4.00 -9.62 -30.34
C VAL A 212 4.88 -10.46 -31.25
N GLU A 213 4.43 -11.65 -31.64
CA GLU A 213 5.14 -12.53 -32.59
C GLU A 213 6.61 -12.78 -32.18
N GLY A 214 6.88 -12.88 -30.87
CA GLY A 214 8.22 -13.13 -30.33
C GLY A 214 9.11 -11.87 -30.22
N VAL A 215 8.61 -10.69 -30.59
CA VAL A 215 9.30 -9.42 -30.41
C VAL A 215 8.77 -8.73 -29.15
N ILE A 216 9.68 -8.36 -28.23
CA ILE A 216 9.35 -7.76 -26.95
C ILE A 216 9.63 -6.27 -26.99
N GLU A 217 8.58 -5.45 -26.79
CA GLU A 217 8.70 -4.00 -26.60
C GLU A 217 8.72 -3.65 -25.11
N THR A 218 9.71 -2.85 -24.69
CA THR A 218 9.89 -2.38 -23.30
C THR A 218 9.95 -0.87 -23.20
N ASN A 219 10.02 -0.17 -24.34
CA ASN A 219 10.08 1.29 -24.37
C ASN A 219 8.77 1.89 -23.89
N LYS A 220 8.82 2.61 -22.77
CA LYS A 220 7.67 3.22 -22.13
C LYS A 220 6.91 4.20 -23.03
N LYS A 221 7.57 4.87 -23.96
CA LYS A 221 6.94 5.81 -24.90
C LYS A 221 6.11 5.03 -25.93
N GLU A 222 6.68 3.99 -26.50
CA GLU A 222 6.02 3.14 -27.50
C GLU A 222 4.83 2.41 -26.87
N ILE A 223 5.00 1.86 -25.65
CA ILE A 223 3.91 1.23 -24.88
C ILE A 223 2.78 2.23 -24.63
N ARG A 224 3.11 3.47 -24.22
CA ARG A 224 2.09 4.52 -24.01
C ARG A 224 1.37 4.86 -25.30
N GLU A 225 2.10 5.12 -26.38
CA GLU A 225 1.50 5.45 -27.69
C GLU A 225 0.59 4.31 -28.18
N PHE A 226 1.03 3.08 -28.02
CA PHE A 226 0.21 1.91 -28.34
C PHE A 226 -1.08 1.87 -27.52
N LEU A 227 -1.01 2.02 -26.19
CA LEU A 227 -2.16 1.95 -25.31
C LEU A 227 -3.13 3.15 -25.52
N ASP A 228 -2.61 4.35 -25.77
CA ASP A 228 -3.42 5.54 -26.05
C ASP A 228 -4.23 5.42 -27.35
N ASN A 229 -3.74 4.59 -28.30
CA ASN A 229 -4.41 4.33 -29.59
C ASN A 229 -5.10 2.93 -29.66
N SER A 230 -5.13 2.20 -28.56
CA SER A 230 -5.69 0.85 -28.50
C SER A 230 -7.22 0.87 -28.37
N GLU A 231 -7.84 -0.23 -28.75
CA GLU A 231 -9.26 -0.45 -28.54
C GLU A 231 -9.63 -0.47 -27.05
N LEU A 232 -10.82 0.05 -26.75
CA LEU A 232 -11.34 0.16 -25.39
C LEU A 232 -11.37 -1.20 -24.66
N GLU A 233 -11.59 -2.29 -25.39
CA GLU A 233 -11.62 -3.66 -24.88
C GLU A 233 -10.29 -4.10 -24.29
N LEU A 234 -9.16 -3.75 -24.92
CA LEU A 234 -7.82 -4.02 -24.36
C LEU A 234 -7.61 -3.26 -23.06
N ILE A 235 -7.98 -1.98 -23.03
CA ILE A 235 -7.85 -1.15 -21.81
C ILE A 235 -8.71 -1.71 -20.67
N LYS A 236 -9.95 -2.16 -20.96
CA LYS A 236 -10.82 -2.83 -19.97
C LYS A 236 -10.20 -4.14 -19.47
N ALA A 237 -9.63 -4.94 -20.36
CA ALA A 237 -8.98 -6.20 -20.00
C ALA A 237 -7.76 -5.95 -19.09
N LEU A 238 -6.91 -4.97 -19.41
CA LEU A 238 -5.78 -4.55 -18.58
C LEU A 238 -6.23 -4.04 -17.21
N LYS A 239 -7.24 -3.16 -17.19
CA LYS A 239 -7.80 -2.65 -15.93
C LYS A 239 -8.31 -3.79 -15.06
N LYS A 240 -9.10 -4.71 -15.62
CA LYS A 240 -9.61 -5.86 -14.90
C LYS A 240 -8.48 -6.75 -14.38
N HIS A 241 -7.45 -7.02 -15.21
CA HIS A 241 -6.29 -7.82 -14.78
C HIS A 241 -5.55 -7.20 -13.57
N ILE A 242 -5.35 -5.87 -13.58
CA ILE A 242 -4.72 -5.14 -12.47
C ILE A 242 -5.62 -5.19 -11.23
N GLU A 243 -6.94 -4.98 -11.38
CA GLU A 243 -7.91 -5.03 -10.30
C GLU A 243 -8.00 -6.42 -9.67
N ASP A 244 -8.08 -7.48 -10.48
CA ASP A 244 -8.12 -8.87 -10.01
C ASP A 244 -6.87 -9.21 -9.19
N ASN A 245 -5.68 -8.81 -9.67
CA ASN A 245 -4.44 -8.95 -8.92
C ASN A 245 -4.48 -8.19 -7.58
N THR A 246 -4.99 -6.97 -7.56
CA THR A 246 -5.04 -6.14 -6.35
C THR A 246 -6.05 -6.68 -5.33
N MET A 247 -7.18 -7.23 -5.78
CA MET A 247 -8.22 -7.77 -4.88
C MET A 247 -7.71 -8.90 -4.00
N HIS A 248 -6.84 -9.78 -4.50
CA HIS A 248 -6.29 -10.88 -3.73
C HIS A 248 -5.35 -10.43 -2.58
N TRP A 249 -4.82 -9.22 -2.68
CA TRP A 249 -3.91 -8.63 -1.70
C TRP A 249 -4.61 -7.72 -0.69
N GLN A 250 -5.94 -7.60 -0.73
CA GLN A 250 -6.68 -6.84 0.27
C GLN A 250 -6.73 -7.57 1.60
N VAL A 251 -6.75 -6.79 2.69
CA VAL A 251 -6.97 -7.31 4.04
C VAL A 251 -8.30 -8.07 4.07
N PRO A 252 -8.32 -9.35 4.47
CA PRO A 252 -9.56 -10.10 4.57
C PRO A 252 -10.48 -9.52 5.64
N LEU A 253 -11.78 -9.62 5.40
CA LEU A 253 -12.79 -9.26 6.40
C LEU A 253 -12.75 -10.24 7.58
N GLU A 254 -12.85 -9.70 8.79
CA GLU A 254 -12.87 -10.47 10.01
C GLU A 254 -14.29 -10.90 10.37
N LYS A 255 -14.49 -12.20 10.58
CA LYS A 255 -15.72 -12.72 11.15
C LYS A 255 -15.65 -12.60 12.66
N VAL A 256 -16.52 -11.78 13.24
CA VAL A 256 -16.61 -11.57 14.68
C VAL A 256 -18.03 -11.85 15.15
N LYS A 257 -18.17 -12.40 16.35
CA LYS A 257 -19.48 -12.67 16.96
C LYS A 257 -19.81 -11.59 17.98
N CYS A 258 -21.04 -11.06 17.92
CA CYS A 258 -21.52 -10.09 18.90
C CYS A 258 -21.46 -10.68 20.31
N ALA A 259 -20.84 -9.95 21.25
CA ALA A 259 -20.71 -10.38 22.65
C ALA A 259 -22.00 -10.20 23.47
N ASN A 260 -23.02 -9.50 22.92
CA ASN A 260 -24.31 -9.39 23.56
C ASN A 260 -25.03 -10.75 23.43
N ASP A 261 -25.33 -11.40 24.57
CA ASP A 261 -25.96 -12.73 24.65
C ASP A 261 -27.32 -12.78 23.97
N GLU A 262 -28.10 -11.70 24.00
CA GLU A 262 -29.41 -11.60 23.34
C GLU A 262 -29.28 -11.47 21.81
N CYS A 263 -28.12 -11.10 21.28
CA CYS A 263 -27.89 -10.93 19.87
C CYS A 263 -27.10 -12.11 19.27
N GLY A 264 -25.90 -12.37 19.75
CA GLY A 264 -25.01 -13.47 19.35
C GLY A 264 -24.71 -13.60 17.85
N LYS A 265 -25.10 -12.60 17.01
CA LYS A 265 -24.97 -12.66 15.54
C LYS A 265 -23.54 -12.46 15.09
N GLU A 266 -23.18 -13.15 14.00
CA GLU A 266 -21.91 -12.94 13.31
C GLU A 266 -21.94 -11.67 12.46
N ASN A 267 -20.83 -10.94 12.47
CA ASN A 267 -20.61 -9.72 11.71
C ASN A 267 -19.29 -9.82 10.95
N LEU A 268 -19.21 -9.12 9.82
CA LEU A 268 -17.96 -8.93 9.07
C LEU A 268 -17.42 -7.54 9.39
N VAL A 269 -16.19 -7.49 9.89
CA VAL A 269 -15.51 -6.24 10.22
C VAL A 269 -14.30 -6.07 9.32
N LYS A 270 -14.15 -4.90 8.71
CA LYS A 270 -12.97 -4.54 7.97
C LYS A 270 -11.95 -3.92 8.94
N VAL A 271 -10.78 -4.51 9.04
CA VAL A 271 -9.66 -3.90 9.75
C VAL A 271 -9.02 -2.87 8.82
N SER A 272 -8.92 -1.63 9.29
CA SER A 272 -8.18 -0.60 8.59
C SER A 272 -6.71 -0.72 8.93
N LEU A 273 -5.85 -0.70 7.92
CA LEU A 273 -4.40 -0.51 8.06
C LEU A 273 -4.03 0.95 7.81
N ASP A 274 -5.02 1.88 7.94
CA ASP A 274 -4.75 3.31 7.89
C ASP A 274 -3.74 3.67 8.99
N GLN A 275 -2.67 4.34 8.60
CA GLN A 275 -1.52 4.54 9.47
C GLN A 275 -1.84 5.40 10.68
N SER A 276 -2.79 6.34 10.56
CA SER A 276 -3.21 7.20 11.66
C SER A 276 -3.84 6.40 12.81
N ASP A 277 -4.71 5.45 12.47
CA ASP A 277 -5.46 4.65 13.43
C ASP A 277 -4.71 3.36 13.78
N PHE A 278 -4.01 2.76 12.80
CA PHE A 278 -3.33 1.48 12.96
C PHE A 278 -2.16 1.54 13.94
N PHE A 279 -1.49 2.69 14.06
CA PHE A 279 -0.39 2.93 15.00
C PHE A 279 -0.78 3.79 16.20
N ASP A 280 -2.06 4.12 16.37
CA ASP A 280 -2.52 4.77 17.60
C ASP A 280 -2.68 3.73 18.73
N LEU A 281 -2.32 4.16 19.94
CA LEU A 281 -2.43 3.32 21.13
C LEU A 281 -3.83 3.38 21.76
N GLY A 282 -4.72 4.28 21.28
CA GLY A 282 -6.05 4.51 21.90
C GLY A 282 -5.95 5.42 23.13
#